data_f4bfabaa321a998d0379dd0852ae3366
#
_entry.id   f4bfabaa321a998d0379dd0852ae3366
#
_cell.length_a   1.000
_cell.length_b   1.000
_cell.length_c   1.000
_cell.angle_alpha   90.00
_cell.angle_beta   90.00
_cell.angle_gamma   90.00
#
_symmetry.space_group_name_H-M   'P 1'
#
loop_
_entity.id
_entity.type
_entity.pdbx_description
1 polymer ?
#
loop_
_entity_poly.entity_id
_entity_poly.type
_entity_poly.pdbx_seq_one_letter_code
_entity_poly.pdbx_strand_id
1 'polypeptide(L)'
;MTSTIVLVLALTVLLSCNNYKQQGVKILVTDNHNHDTVNPVIITHFKTTAYPEIFEAAFSDDTKVNQGDIIYSFYNLDIGIIKSETGKLIACDPIVMHDASPFAQNFPTGDFPVHLAMAKTHNDERVAFSRIVFSDNAVTKWEFALQKGQKPISLKDTSFYCYGVDAGTGIFIDSIANESFNKKDQSEWENVFITKAEKNGYKGYIHNFDGHNLATFSTGYGDGCYATYIGFDKQGKVCQILTDFGLVEWWKLEEKK
;
A
#
# COMPACT_ATOMS: atom_id res chain seq x y z
N MET A 1 25.76 -10.68 23.01
CA MET A 1 26.14 -9.40 22.33
C MET A 1 25.21 -9.05 21.18
N THR A 2 23.96 -9.51 21.18
CA THR A 2 23.02 -9.36 20.04
C THR A 2 21.82 -8.44 20.31
N SER A 3 21.70 -7.91 21.54
CA SER A 3 20.50 -7.12 21.93
C SER A 3 20.61 -5.62 21.64
N THR A 4 21.79 -5.09 21.35
CA THR A 4 22.01 -3.63 21.22
C THR A 4 21.81 -3.13 19.78
N ILE A 5 21.91 -4.01 18.79
CA ILE A 5 21.80 -3.61 17.37
C ILE A 5 20.33 -3.45 16.95
N VAL A 6 19.43 -4.25 17.49
CA VAL A 6 17.99 -4.19 17.15
C VAL A 6 17.33 -2.90 17.68
N LEU A 7 17.75 -2.39 18.82
CA LEU A 7 17.20 -1.15 19.41
C LEU A 7 17.60 0.12 18.63
N VAL A 8 18.77 0.11 17.99
CA VAL A 8 19.24 1.25 17.19
C VAL A 8 18.51 1.31 15.85
N LEU A 9 18.18 0.17 15.22
CA LEU A 9 17.42 0.16 13.97
C LEU A 9 15.97 0.64 14.15
N ALA A 10 15.31 0.21 15.23
CA ALA A 10 13.93 0.64 15.51
C ALA A 10 13.83 2.17 15.74
N LEU A 11 14.86 2.77 16.32
CA LEU A 11 14.88 4.22 16.58
C LEU A 11 15.11 5.04 15.29
N THR A 12 15.87 4.51 14.33
CA THR A 12 16.11 5.16 13.04
C THR A 12 14.86 5.14 12.14
N VAL A 13 14.06 4.07 12.18
CA VAL A 13 12.80 3.95 11.43
C VAL A 13 11.78 5.00 11.88
N LEU A 14 11.64 5.24 13.19
CA LEU A 14 10.75 6.28 13.71
C LEU A 14 11.20 7.70 13.31
N LEU A 15 12.49 7.94 13.20
CA LEU A 15 13.03 9.21 12.75
C LEU A 15 12.86 9.44 11.25
N SER A 16 12.93 8.38 10.43
CA SER A 16 12.72 8.48 8.97
C SER A 16 11.27 8.81 8.64
N CYS A 17 10.30 8.19 9.30
CA CYS A 17 8.89 8.49 9.12
C CYS A 17 8.52 9.94 9.50
N ASN A 18 9.13 10.49 10.55
CA ASN A 18 8.90 11.89 10.94
C ASN A 18 9.55 12.89 9.96
N ASN A 19 10.69 12.54 9.38
CA ASN A 19 11.38 13.40 8.42
C ASN A 19 10.70 13.44 7.04
N TYR A 20 9.99 12.37 6.65
CA TYR A 20 9.28 12.34 5.37
C TYR A 20 8.16 13.40 5.29
N LYS A 21 7.49 13.71 6.40
CA LYS A 21 6.51 14.80 6.47
C LYS A 21 7.13 16.20 6.47
N GLN A 22 8.32 16.35 7.05
CA GLN A 22 9.00 17.65 7.08
C GLN A 22 9.71 17.98 5.76
N GLN A 23 10.03 16.97 4.94
CA GLN A 23 10.58 17.16 3.60
C GLN A 23 9.51 17.31 2.51
N GLY A 24 8.27 17.01 2.81
CA GLY A 24 7.14 17.30 1.95
C GLY A 24 6.98 18.81 1.83
N VAL A 25 7.41 19.34 0.66
CA VAL A 25 7.24 20.72 0.22
C VAL A 25 8.22 21.74 0.79
N LYS A 26 9.51 21.59 0.51
CA LYS A 26 10.32 22.69 0.02
C LYS A 26 10.75 22.37 -1.41
N ILE A 27 9.82 22.56 -2.33
CA ILE A 27 10.20 22.78 -3.72
C ILE A 27 10.90 24.13 -3.73
N LEU A 28 12.20 24.13 -3.91
CA LEU A 28 12.92 25.27 -4.37
C LEU A 28 12.41 25.52 -5.80
N VAL A 29 11.45 26.43 -5.91
CA VAL A 29 11.11 27.05 -7.19
C VAL A 29 12.32 27.89 -7.56
N THR A 30 13.19 27.35 -8.38
CA THR A 30 14.06 28.18 -9.18
C THR A 30 13.19 28.72 -10.32
N ASP A 31 12.85 30.01 -10.21
CA ASP A 31 12.29 30.76 -11.30
C ASP A 31 13.18 30.58 -12.55
N ASN A 32 12.65 29.87 -13.53
CA ASN A 32 13.02 30.08 -14.92
C ASN A 32 11.75 30.06 -15.74
N HIS A 33 11.43 31.21 -16.28
CA HIS A 33 10.38 31.52 -17.22
C HIS A 33 10.33 30.46 -18.35
N ASN A 34 9.30 29.66 -18.36
CA ASN A 34 8.57 29.27 -19.58
C ASN A 34 7.16 28.83 -19.19
N HIS A 35 6.20 29.59 -19.65
CA HIS A 35 4.79 29.28 -19.61
C HIS A 35 4.52 28.08 -20.54
N ASP A 36 4.69 26.88 -20.04
CA ASP A 36 4.04 25.71 -20.59
C ASP A 36 2.93 25.29 -19.64
N THR A 37 1.71 25.47 -20.10
CA THR A 37 0.49 25.02 -19.47
C THR A 37 0.62 23.55 -19.15
N VAL A 38 0.82 23.24 -17.86
CA VAL A 38 0.77 21.88 -17.36
C VAL A 38 -0.63 21.34 -17.69
N ASN A 39 -0.68 20.46 -18.69
CA ASN A 39 -1.92 19.79 -19.04
C ASN A 39 -2.40 18.98 -17.85
N PRO A 40 -3.68 19.06 -17.53
CA PRO A 40 -4.25 18.34 -16.42
C PRO A 40 -4.09 16.84 -16.58
N VAL A 41 -3.88 16.19 -15.46
CA VAL A 41 -3.97 14.76 -15.35
C VAL A 41 -5.27 14.28 -16.01
N ILE A 42 -5.14 13.52 -17.07
CA ILE A 42 -6.27 12.85 -17.70
C ILE A 42 -6.31 11.46 -17.10
N ILE A 43 -7.20 11.27 -16.13
CA ILE A 43 -7.53 9.92 -15.68
C ILE A 43 -8.65 9.45 -16.61
N THR A 44 -8.36 8.41 -17.36
CA THR A 44 -9.35 7.82 -18.29
C THR A 44 -10.00 6.63 -17.62
N HIS A 45 -11.34 6.54 -17.69
CA HIS A 45 -12.16 5.41 -17.25
C HIS A 45 -12.39 5.23 -15.75
N PHE A 46 -12.91 6.26 -15.07
CA PHE A 46 -13.46 6.06 -13.72
C PHE A 46 -14.80 5.30 -13.74
N LYS A 47 -14.92 4.33 -12.85
CA LYS A 47 -16.19 3.65 -12.56
C LYS A 47 -16.75 4.00 -11.18
N THR A 48 -16.05 4.80 -10.40
CA THR A 48 -16.44 5.17 -9.04
C THR A 48 -16.46 6.68 -8.85
N THR A 49 -17.36 7.16 -8.00
CA THR A 49 -17.43 8.55 -7.53
C THR A 49 -16.77 8.72 -6.15
N ALA A 50 -16.23 7.62 -5.58
CA ALA A 50 -15.51 7.68 -4.31
C ALA A 50 -14.21 8.50 -4.47
N TYR A 51 -13.91 9.31 -3.49
CA TYR A 51 -12.62 9.99 -3.40
C TYR A 51 -11.69 9.20 -2.46
N PRO A 52 -10.44 8.97 -2.86
CA PRO A 52 -9.79 9.30 -4.15
C PRO A 52 -10.12 8.25 -5.25
N GLU A 53 -10.45 8.78 -6.43
CA GLU A 53 -10.86 7.92 -7.57
C GLU A 53 -9.74 7.04 -8.10
N ILE A 54 -8.48 7.46 -7.94
CA ILE A 54 -7.31 6.71 -8.40
C ILE A 54 -7.20 5.34 -7.73
N PHE A 55 -7.72 5.16 -6.52
CA PHE A 55 -7.68 3.88 -5.80
C PHE A 55 -8.46 2.76 -6.49
N GLU A 56 -9.41 3.13 -7.35
CA GLU A 56 -10.09 2.17 -8.23
C GLU A 56 -9.50 2.18 -9.64
N ALA A 57 -9.26 3.37 -10.19
CA ALA A 57 -8.84 3.52 -11.57
C ALA A 57 -7.47 2.90 -11.85
N ALA A 58 -6.53 2.91 -10.89
CA ALA A 58 -5.20 2.35 -11.05
C ALA A 58 -5.17 0.82 -11.31
N PHE A 59 -6.28 0.12 -11.05
CA PHE A 59 -6.41 -1.31 -11.35
C PHE A 59 -7.05 -1.58 -12.72
N SER A 60 -7.13 -0.58 -13.59
CA SER A 60 -7.61 -0.70 -14.97
C SER A 60 -6.46 -0.48 -15.95
N ASP A 61 -6.33 -1.36 -16.94
CA ASP A 61 -5.27 -1.32 -17.96
C ASP A 61 -5.31 -0.07 -18.86
N ASP A 62 -6.44 0.64 -18.87
CA ASP A 62 -6.61 1.86 -19.68
C ASP A 62 -6.25 3.15 -18.92
N THR A 63 -5.92 3.06 -17.64
CA THR A 63 -5.64 4.23 -16.81
C THR A 63 -4.26 4.79 -17.06
N LYS A 64 -4.20 6.11 -17.30
CA LYS A 64 -2.95 6.87 -17.39
C LYS A 64 -3.03 8.08 -16.47
N VAL A 65 -1.93 8.36 -15.78
CA VAL A 65 -1.78 9.54 -14.91
C VAL A 65 -0.57 10.33 -15.36
N ASN A 66 -0.77 11.60 -15.67
CA ASN A 66 0.32 12.54 -15.96
C ASN A 66 0.66 13.29 -14.67
N GLN A 67 1.91 13.18 -14.21
CA GLN A 67 2.39 13.85 -13.01
C GLN A 67 3.70 14.56 -13.34
N GLY A 68 3.63 15.85 -13.65
CA GLY A 68 4.75 16.59 -14.22
C GLY A 68 5.19 15.98 -15.56
N ASP A 69 6.46 15.66 -15.69
CA ASP A 69 7.05 15.02 -16.88
C ASP A 69 6.88 13.50 -16.91
N ILE A 70 6.28 12.91 -15.88
CA ILE A 70 6.11 11.46 -15.77
C ILE A 70 4.70 11.07 -16.20
N ILE A 71 4.61 10.09 -17.10
CA ILE A 71 3.36 9.45 -17.49
C ILE A 71 3.38 8.03 -16.92
N TYR A 72 2.49 7.78 -15.96
CA TYR A 72 2.23 6.43 -15.47
C TYR A 72 1.14 5.77 -16.32
N SER A 73 1.41 4.59 -16.85
CA SER A 73 0.39 3.71 -17.43
C SER A 73 0.16 2.55 -16.48
N PHE A 74 -1.10 2.35 -16.09
CA PHE A 74 -1.45 1.34 -15.09
C PHE A 74 -1.94 0.05 -15.73
N TYR A 75 -1.73 -1.04 -15.02
CA TYR A 75 -2.39 -2.31 -15.27
C TYR A 75 -2.58 -3.10 -13.96
N ASN A 76 -3.54 -4.00 -13.96
CA ASN A 76 -3.82 -4.88 -12.84
C ASN A 76 -2.97 -6.15 -12.92
N LEU A 77 -2.29 -6.51 -11.83
CA LEU A 77 -1.61 -7.78 -11.64
C LEU A 77 -2.29 -8.55 -10.51
N ASP A 78 -2.98 -9.64 -10.85
CA ASP A 78 -3.49 -10.59 -9.86
C ASP A 78 -2.32 -11.46 -9.35
N ILE A 79 -2.09 -11.48 -8.04
CA ILE A 79 -1.03 -12.28 -7.41
C ILE A 79 -1.56 -13.51 -6.68
N GLY A 80 -2.87 -13.73 -6.72
CA GLY A 80 -3.54 -14.90 -6.14
C GLY A 80 -4.48 -14.57 -4.99
N ILE A 81 -4.76 -15.56 -4.17
CA ILE A 81 -5.81 -15.52 -3.14
C ILE A 81 -5.19 -15.50 -1.74
N ILE A 82 -5.58 -14.52 -0.92
CA ILE A 82 -5.27 -14.48 0.51
C ILE A 82 -6.44 -15.03 1.34
N LYS A 83 -6.11 -15.73 2.43
CA LYS A 83 -7.10 -16.18 3.42
C LYS A 83 -7.23 -15.14 4.53
N SER A 84 -8.43 -14.63 4.74
CA SER A 84 -8.81 -13.84 5.91
C SER A 84 -9.55 -14.78 6.88
N GLU A 85 -8.86 -15.34 7.84
CA GLU A 85 -9.39 -16.41 8.70
C GLU A 85 -10.15 -15.85 9.89
N THR A 86 -9.64 -14.76 10.47
CA THR A 86 -10.21 -14.11 11.65
C THR A 86 -10.87 -12.78 11.34
N GLY A 87 -10.66 -12.26 10.12
CA GLY A 87 -11.06 -10.89 9.77
C GLY A 87 -10.21 -9.82 10.46
N LYS A 88 -9.05 -10.21 11.04
CA LYS A 88 -8.09 -9.30 11.67
C LYS A 88 -6.83 -9.22 10.81
N LEU A 89 -6.86 -8.29 9.86
CA LEU A 89 -5.78 -8.12 8.89
C LEU A 89 -4.69 -7.18 9.42
N ILE A 90 -3.47 -7.49 9.01
CA ILE A 90 -2.25 -6.73 9.26
C ILE A 90 -1.68 -6.32 7.91
N ALA A 91 -1.23 -5.06 7.81
CA ALA A 91 -0.33 -4.59 6.77
C ALA A 91 0.93 -4.04 7.44
N CYS A 92 2.09 -4.53 7.06
CA CYS A 92 3.37 -4.11 7.64
C CYS A 92 4.56 -4.47 6.74
N ASP A 93 5.75 -4.02 7.13
CA ASP A 93 7.02 -4.55 6.66
C ASP A 93 7.27 -5.95 7.29
N PRO A 94 7.75 -6.94 6.53
CA PRO A 94 8.07 -8.26 7.08
C PRO A 94 9.15 -8.25 8.17
N ILE A 95 10.04 -7.24 8.23
CA ILE A 95 11.06 -7.12 9.28
C ILE A 95 10.42 -6.95 10.66
N VAL A 96 9.30 -6.23 10.73
CA VAL A 96 8.62 -5.91 12.01
C VAL A 96 7.33 -6.69 12.22
N MET A 97 7.05 -7.71 11.40
CA MET A 97 5.79 -8.46 11.45
C MET A 97 5.54 -9.15 12.81
N HIS A 98 6.59 -9.44 13.58
CA HIS A 98 6.49 -10.06 14.91
C HIS A 98 5.85 -9.12 15.95
N ASP A 99 5.99 -7.80 15.78
CA ASP A 99 5.41 -6.77 16.65
C ASP A 99 4.16 -6.10 16.03
N ALA A 100 3.79 -6.51 14.80
CA ALA A 100 2.70 -5.89 14.08
C ALA A 100 1.34 -6.24 14.70
N SER A 101 0.50 -5.23 14.83
CA SER A 101 -0.86 -5.36 15.33
C SER A 101 -1.87 -5.25 14.19
N PRO A 102 -3.00 -5.99 14.26
CA PRO A 102 -4.05 -5.89 13.26
C PRO A 102 -4.74 -4.53 13.32
N PHE A 103 -5.34 -4.15 12.21
CA PHE A 103 -6.24 -3.00 12.15
C PHE A 103 -7.40 -3.17 13.14
N ALA A 104 -7.89 -2.05 13.65
CA ALA A 104 -9.00 -2.02 14.61
C ALA A 104 -10.32 -2.44 13.98
N GLN A 105 -10.47 -2.22 12.67
CA GLN A 105 -11.64 -2.65 11.90
C GLN A 105 -11.67 -4.17 11.72
N ASN A 106 -12.88 -4.71 11.55
CA ASN A 106 -13.08 -6.10 11.16
C ASN A 106 -13.27 -6.18 9.64
N PHE A 107 -12.65 -7.17 9.03
CA PHE A 107 -12.77 -7.48 7.62
C PHE A 107 -13.59 -8.75 7.40
N PRO A 108 -14.14 -8.96 6.20
CA PRO A 108 -14.77 -10.23 5.86
C PRO A 108 -13.79 -11.40 6.02
N THR A 109 -14.33 -12.55 6.44
CA THR A 109 -13.59 -13.82 6.50
C THR A 109 -13.87 -14.62 5.24
N GLY A 110 -12.84 -15.34 4.75
CA GLY A 110 -12.91 -16.13 3.52
C GLY A 110 -11.65 -16.03 2.69
N ASP A 111 -11.74 -16.39 1.44
CA ASP A 111 -10.67 -16.38 0.45
C ASP A 111 -10.90 -15.22 -0.52
N PHE A 112 -9.92 -14.30 -0.64
CA PHE A 112 -10.08 -13.07 -1.38
C PHE A 112 -8.91 -12.79 -2.33
N PRO A 113 -9.17 -12.27 -3.55
CA PRO A 113 -8.12 -11.94 -4.50
C PRO A 113 -7.27 -10.75 -4.02
N VAL A 114 -5.98 -10.84 -4.27
CA VAL A 114 -5.01 -9.77 -4.05
C VAL A 114 -4.52 -9.24 -5.38
N HIS A 115 -4.70 -7.95 -5.58
CA HIS A 115 -4.29 -7.27 -6.80
C HIS A 115 -3.22 -6.22 -6.51
N LEU A 116 -2.31 -6.04 -7.45
CA LEU A 116 -1.34 -4.96 -7.49
C LEU A 116 -1.65 -4.04 -8.67
N ALA A 117 -1.77 -2.75 -8.41
CA ALA A 117 -1.78 -1.75 -9.48
C ALA A 117 -0.33 -1.46 -9.87
N MET A 118 0.06 -1.96 -11.02
CA MET A 118 1.39 -1.75 -11.58
C MET A 118 1.43 -0.42 -12.33
N ALA A 119 2.33 0.46 -11.93
CA ALA A 119 2.59 1.74 -12.62
C ALA A 119 3.83 1.61 -13.49
N LYS A 120 3.65 1.70 -14.80
CA LYS A 120 4.71 1.61 -15.80
C LYS A 120 5.01 2.99 -16.37
N THR A 121 6.28 3.34 -16.40
CA THR A 121 6.83 4.50 -17.09
C THR A 121 7.63 4.07 -18.31
N HIS A 122 8.32 5.00 -18.99
CA HIS A 122 9.17 4.66 -20.13
C HIS A 122 10.28 3.64 -19.76
N ASN A 123 10.89 3.77 -18.60
CA ASN A 123 12.09 3.01 -18.21
C ASN A 123 11.94 2.23 -16.90
N ASP A 124 10.79 2.28 -16.23
CA ASP A 124 10.59 1.70 -14.89
C ASP A 124 9.17 1.16 -14.71
N GLU A 125 9.02 0.20 -13.82
CA GLU A 125 7.76 -0.43 -13.49
C GLU A 125 7.73 -0.70 -11.98
N ARG A 126 6.72 -0.16 -11.30
CA ARG A 126 6.59 -0.22 -9.83
C ARG A 126 5.18 -0.63 -9.41
N VAL A 127 5.08 -1.23 -8.22
CA VAL A 127 3.80 -1.40 -7.55
C VAL A 127 3.36 -0.05 -6.98
N ALA A 128 2.28 0.53 -7.47
CA ALA A 128 1.75 1.79 -6.96
C ALA A 128 0.77 1.59 -5.80
N PHE A 129 -0.05 0.54 -5.90
CA PHE A 129 -1.02 0.16 -4.87
C PHE A 129 -1.09 -1.35 -4.76
N SER A 130 -1.40 -1.85 -3.56
CA SER A 130 -1.82 -3.23 -3.33
C SER A 130 -3.21 -3.24 -2.72
N ARG A 131 -4.07 -4.21 -3.08
CA ARG A 131 -5.39 -4.34 -2.47
C ARG A 131 -5.83 -5.78 -2.28
N ILE A 132 -6.70 -5.99 -1.28
CA ILE A 132 -7.54 -7.19 -1.15
C ILE A 132 -8.96 -6.78 -1.52
N VAL A 133 -9.64 -7.55 -2.37
CA VAL A 133 -11.02 -7.28 -2.80
C VAL A 133 -11.96 -8.25 -2.10
N PHE A 134 -12.82 -7.73 -1.23
CA PHE A 134 -13.78 -8.52 -0.47
C PHE A 134 -15.16 -8.65 -1.17
N SER A 135 -15.48 -7.70 -2.03
CA SER A 135 -16.71 -7.75 -2.85
C SER A 135 -16.57 -6.89 -4.11
N ASP A 136 -17.41 -7.21 -5.11
CA ASP A 136 -17.49 -6.46 -6.37
C ASP A 136 -18.41 -5.23 -6.29
N ASN A 137 -18.91 -4.89 -5.09
CA ASN A 137 -19.70 -3.68 -4.90
C ASN A 137 -18.85 -2.44 -5.16
N ALA A 138 -19.44 -1.44 -5.83
CA ALA A 138 -18.76 -0.17 -6.05
C ALA A 138 -18.40 0.50 -4.73
N VAL A 139 -17.16 0.91 -4.57
CA VAL A 139 -16.72 1.72 -3.43
C VAL A 139 -17.30 3.12 -3.56
N THR A 140 -17.93 3.60 -2.50
CA THR A 140 -18.52 4.94 -2.42
C THR A 140 -17.84 5.85 -1.43
N LYS A 141 -16.97 5.29 -0.57
CA LYS A 141 -16.25 6.01 0.48
C LYS A 141 -14.95 5.30 0.81
N TRP A 142 -13.89 6.09 1.02
CA TRP A 142 -12.63 5.64 1.54
C TRP A 142 -12.33 6.23 2.91
N GLU A 143 -11.75 5.46 3.81
CA GLU A 143 -11.26 5.87 5.12
C GLU A 143 -9.88 5.26 5.38
N PHE A 144 -9.12 5.84 6.33
CA PHE A 144 -7.88 5.19 6.79
C PHE A 144 -8.20 3.88 7.52
N ALA A 145 -7.42 2.85 7.25
CA ALA A 145 -7.32 1.69 8.12
C ALA A 145 -6.62 2.12 9.42
N LEU A 146 -7.30 1.94 10.55
CA LEU A 146 -6.84 2.43 11.84
C LEU A 146 -6.32 1.30 12.71
N GLN A 147 -5.28 1.56 13.46
CA GLN A 147 -4.87 0.69 14.56
C GLN A 147 -5.59 1.05 15.85
N LYS A 148 -5.56 0.14 16.83
CA LYS A 148 -6.20 0.35 18.13
C LYS A 148 -5.72 1.66 18.79
N GLY A 149 -6.65 2.52 19.13
CA GLY A 149 -6.39 3.81 19.78
C GLY A 149 -6.21 4.99 18.81
N GLN A 150 -6.07 4.76 17.51
CA GLN A 150 -6.09 5.82 16.51
C GLN A 150 -7.52 6.35 16.31
N LYS A 151 -7.64 7.64 16.03
CA LYS A 151 -8.93 8.31 15.77
C LYS A 151 -9.12 8.51 14.28
N PRO A 152 -10.36 8.40 13.75
CA PRO A 152 -10.63 8.72 12.36
C PRO A 152 -10.21 10.15 12.03
N ILE A 153 -9.53 10.30 10.89
CA ILE A 153 -9.15 11.59 10.31
C ILE A 153 -9.62 11.64 8.85
N SER A 154 -9.80 12.83 8.32
CA SER A 154 -10.17 13.02 6.92
C SER A 154 -9.01 12.65 6.01
N LEU A 155 -9.30 12.07 4.83
CA LEU A 155 -8.30 11.88 3.77
C LEU A 155 -7.72 13.21 3.26
N LYS A 156 -8.44 14.32 3.47
CA LYS A 156 -8.00 15.69 3.12
C LYS A 156 -7.18 16.35 4.24
N ASP A 157 -6.98 15.67 5.36
CA ASP A 157 -6.15 16.19 6.44
C ASP A 157 -4.66 16.18 6.01
N THR A 158 -3.90 17.10 6.55
CA THR A 158 -2.43 17.11 6.38
C THR A 158 -1.74 15.97 7.14
N SER A 159 -2.45 15.37 8.09
CA SER A 159 -2.00 14.20 8.85
C SER A 159 -2.50 12.91 8.21
N PHE A 160 -1.71 11.85 8.28
CA PHE A 160 -2.10 10.51 7.83
C PHE A 160 -1.48 9.43 8.72
N TYR A 161 -2.12 8.27 8.76
CA TYR A 161 -1.57 7.08 9.39
C TYR A 161 -0.86 6.24 8.34
N CYS A 162 0.27 5.66 8.72
CA CYS A 162 1.07 4.83 7.84
C CYS A 162 1.85 3.78 8.64
N TYR A 163 2.34 2.75 7.99
CA TYR A 163 3.37 1.87 8.53
C TYR A 163 4.70 2.10 7.83
N GLY A 164 5.81 1.98 8.59
CA GLY A 164 7.16 2.12 8.06
C GLY A 164 7.59 0.88 7.29
N VAL A 165 8.36 1.08 6.23
CA VAL A 165 8.99 0.04 5.42
C VAL A 165 10.47 0.33 5.28
N ASP A 166 11.31 -0.65 5.63
CA ASP A 166 12.77 -0.65 5.50
C ASP A 166 13.28 -1.78 4.60
N ALA A 167 12.40 -2.78 4.28
CA ALA A 167 12.77 -3.89 3.40
C ALA A 167 12.40 -3.66 1.93
N GLY A 168 11.84 -2.49 1.58
CA GLY A 168 11.25 -2.27 0.27
C GLY A 168 10.10 -3.24 -0.05
N THR A 169 9.56 -3.91 0.99
CA THR A 169 8.57 -4.99 0.89
C THR A 169 7.45 -4.76 1.89
N GLY A 170 6.21 -4.91 1.42
CA GLY A 170 5.02 -4.93 2.26
C GLY A 170 4.36 -6.30 2.26
N ILE A 171 3.54 -6.56 3.28
CA ILE A 171 2.72 -7.76 3.37
C ILE A 171 1.28 -7.43 3.73
N PHE A 172 0.36 -8.31 3.30
CA PHE A 172 -0.93 -8.51 3.94
C PHE A 172 -0.96 -9.90 4.57
N ILE A 173 -1.45 -9.99 5.80
CA ILE A 173 -1.56 -11.26 6.52
C ILE A 173 -2.71 -11.20 7.53
N ASP A 174 -3.41 -12.31 7.76
CA ASP A 174 -4.36 -12.44 8.87
C ASP A 174 -3.59 -12.64 10.20
N SER A 175 -4.13 -12.17 11.31
CA SER A 175 -3.47 -12.20 12.62
C SER A 175 -3.08 -13.61 13.06
N ILE A 176 -3.93 -14.63 12.82
CA ILE A 176 -3.60 -16.01 13.18
C ILE A 176 -2.50 -16.59 12.28
N ALA A 177 -2.50 -16.22 10.99
CA ALA A 177 -1.43 -16.57 10.07
C ALA A 177 -0.11 -15.91 10.50
N ASN A 178 -0.15 -14.65 10.95
CA ASN A 178 1.02 -13.94 11.47
C ASN A 178 1.59 -14.60 12.71
N GLU A 179 0.75 -15.02 13.65
CA GLU A 179 1.18 -15.78 14.83
C GLU A 179 1.82 -17.12 14.45
N SER A 180 1.33 -17.79 13.41
CA SER A 180 1.90 -19.03 12.90
C SER A 180 3.25 -18.78 12.21
N PHE A 181 3.34 -17.75 11.35
CA PHE A 181 4.58 -17.42 10.65
C PHE A 181 5.70 -17.00 11.59
N ASN A 182 5.39 -16.26 12.65
CA ASN A 182 6.36 -15.81 13.66
C ASN A 182 7.00 -16.96 14.47
N LYS A 183 6.49 -18.20 14.34
CA LYS A 183 7.12 -19.41 14.90
C LYS A 183 8.15 -20.06 13.96
N LYS A 184 8.23 -19.58 12.72
CA LYS A 184 9.22 -20.03 11.73
C LYS A 184 10.60 -19.50 12.08
N ASP A 185 11.61 -20.21 11.61
CA ASP A 185 12.99 -19.78 11.78
C ASP A 185 13.40 -18.72 10.74
N GLN A 186 14.58 -18.15 10.93
CA GLN A 186 15.15 -17.15 10.05
C GLN A 186 15.32 -17.66 8.60
N SER A 187 15.56 -18.94 8.41
CA SER A 187 15.76 -19.50 7.07
C SER A 187 14.48 -19.49 6.24
N GLU A 188 13.31 -19.70 6.87
CA GLU A 188 12.03 -19.57 6.17
C GLU A 188 11.72 -18.11 5.86
N TRP A 189 12.05 -17.18 6.76
CA TRP A 189 11.90 -15.74 6.51
C TRP A 189 12.72 -15.32 5.27
N GLU A 190 14.01 -15.71 5.21
CA GLU A 190 14.89 -15.43 4.07
C GLU A 190 14.39 -16.09 2.77
N ASN A 191 13.92 -17.33 2.86
CA ASN A 191 13.35 -18.04 1.73
C ASN A 191 12.13 -17.29 1.15
N VAL A 192 11.25 -16.80 2.01
CA VAL A 192 10.05 -16.06 1.56
C VAL A 192 10.42 -14.69 1.05
N PHE A 193 11.03 -13.84 1.84
CA PHE A 193 11.14 -12.42 1.52
C PHE A 193 12.38 -12.05 0.67
N ILE A 194 13.32 -12.98 0.48
CA ILE A 194 14.48 -12.79 -0.38
C ILE A 194 14.41 -13.75 -1.57
N THR A 195 14.55 -15.06 -1.35
CA THR A 195 14.73 -16.02 -2.43
C THR A 195 13.51 -16.16 -3.35
N LYS A 196 12.31 -16.28 -2.76
CA LYS A 196 11.08 -16.37 -3.56
C LYS A 196 10.68 -15.02 -4.16
N ALA A 197 10.91 -13.91 -3.46
CA ALA A 197 10.67 -12.58 -3.98
C ALA A 197 11.48 -12.32 -5.25
N GLU A 198 12.77 -12.67 -5.27
CA GLU A 198 13.63 -12.58 -6.44
C GLU A 198 13.07 -13.41 -7.62
N LYS A 199 12.69 -14.66 -7.37
CA LYS A 199 12.11 -15.56 -8.40
C LYS A 199 10.80 -15.01 -8.99
N ASN A 200 10.05 -14.20 -8.24
CA ASN A 200 8.84 -13.53 -8.69
C ASN A 200 9.10 -12.10 -9.22
N GLY A 201 10.36 -11.75 -9.49
CA GLY A 201 10.75 -10.45 -10.04
C GLY A 201 10.46 -9.28 -9.12
N TYR A 202 10.41 -9.50 -7.81
CA TYR A 202 10.11 -8.53 -6.76
C TYR A 202 8.77 -7.79 -6.91
N LYS A 203 7.83 -8.27 -7.73
CA LYS A 203 6.50 -7.64 -7.86
C LYS A 203 5.62 -8.00 -6.69
N GLY A 204 5.27 -9.26 -6.55
CA GLY A 204 4.48 -9.80 -5.45
C GLY A 204 3.95 -11.20 -5.74
N TYR A 205 3.57 -11.90 -4.68
CA TYR A 205 3.01 -13.25 -4.77
C TYR A 205 2.32 -13.66 -3.45
N ILE A 206 1.55 -14.75 -3.50
CA ILE A 206 0.98 -15.40 -2.30
C ILE A 206 1.93 -16.51 -1.84
N HIS A 207 2.30 -16.47 -0.56
CA HIS A 207 3.06 -17.54 0.08
C HIS A 207 2.15 -18.37 0.99
N ASN A 208 2.08 -19.69 0.72
CA ASN A 208 1.32 -20.65 1.52
C ASN A 208 2.24 -21.37 2.51
N PHE A 209 1.78 -21.54 3.76
CA PHE A 209 2.48 -22.24 4.84
C PHE A 209 1.48 -22.76 5.89
N ASP A 210 1.65 -23.96 6.41
CA ASP A 210 0.89 -24.56 7.53
C ASP A 210 -0.65 -24.40 7.44
N GLY A 211 -1.21 -24.38 6.24
CA GLY A 211 -2.64 -24.15 6.03
C GLY A 211 -3.06 -22.68 5.97
N HIS A 212 -2.16 -21.76 6.27
CA HIS A 212 -2.28 -20.30 6.18
C HIS A 212 -1.63 -19.74 4.92
N ASN A 213 -1.77 -18.44 4.69
CA ASN A 213 -0.97 -17.75 3.70
C ASN A 213 -0.78 -16.26 4.03
N LEU A 214 0.12 -15.64 3.28
CA LEU A 214 0.33 -14.20 3.25
C LEU A 214 0.51 -13.72 1.81
N ALA A 215 0.17 -12.46 1.56
CA ALA A 215 0.56 -11.76 0.34
C ALA A 215 1.81 -10.93 0.64
N THR A 216 2.80 -10.99 -0.25
CA THR A 216 4.00 -10.14 -0.18
C THR A 216 4.17 -9.41 -1.51
N PHE A 217 4.63 -8.17 -1.46
CA PHE A 217 4.77 -7.30 -2.64
C PHE A 217 5.81 -6.20 -2.39
N SER A 218 6.42 -5.70 -3.47
CA SER A 218 7.29 -4.53 -3.36
C SER A 218 6.49 -3.25 -3.11
N THR A 219 7.12 -2.24 -2.54
CA THR A 219 6.50 -0.99 -2.07
C THR A 219 7.01 0.21 -2.86
N GLY A 220 6.48 0.42 -4.05
CA GLY A 220 6.79 1.60 -4.87
C GLY A 220 8.29 1.80 -5.10
N TYR A 221 8.85 2.87 -4.55
CA TYR A 221 10.28 3.18 -4.61
C TYR A 221 11.11 2.52 -3.49
N GLY A 222 10.52 1.65 -2.70
CA GLY A 222 11.20 0.92 -1.63
C GLY A 222 10.83 1.41 -0.24
N ASP A 223 11.80 1.85 0.54
CA ASP A 223 11.61 2.30 1.91
C ASP A 223 10.73 3.54 2.01
N GLY A 224 9.91 3.60 3.05
CA GLY A 224 8.97 4.71 3.20
C GLY A 224 7.97 4.53 4.33
N CYS A 225 6.94 5.39 4.34
CA CYS A 225 5.81 5.31 5.26
C CYS A 225 4.52 5.27 4.43
N TYR A 226 3.81 4.15 4.45
CA TYR A 226 2.73 3.85 3.53
C TYR A 226 1.39 3.73 4.24
N ALA A 227 0.42 4.49 3.74
CA ALA A 227 -0.92 4.51 4.31
C ALA A 227 -1.78 3.37 3.74
N THR A 228 -2.63 2.82 4.61
CA THR A 228 -3.62 1.81 4.22
C THR A 228 -5.03 2.39 4.38
N TYR A 229 -5.89 2.10 3.43
CA TYR A 229 -7.24 2.60 3.35
C TYR A 229 -8.25 1.45 3.25
N ILE A 230 -9.48 1.73 3.66
CA ILE A 230 -10.62 0.81 3.56
C ILE A 230 -11.66 1.45 2.66
N GLY A 231 -12.08 0.73 1.63
CA GLY A 231 -13.19 1.08 0.76
C GLY A 231 -14.50 0.50 1.25
N PHE A 232 -15.55 1.33 1.31
CA PHE A 232 -16.89 0.97 1.74
C PHE A 232 -17.91 1.17 0.61
N ASP A 233 -18.89 0.28 0.52
CA ASP A 233 -20.04 0.43 -0.38
C ASP A 233 -21.06 1.45 0.20
N LYS A 234 -22.15 1.66 -0.55
CA LYS A 234 -23.23 2.57 -0.15
C LYS A 234 -24.01 2.12 1.10
N GLN A 235 -23.87 0.85 1.50
CA GLN A 235 -24.41 0.30 2.73
C GLN A 235 -23.44 0.37 3.91
N GLY A 236 -22.24 0.89 3.70
CA GLY A 236 -21.17 0.96 4.72
C GLY A 236 -20.49 -0.39 4.97
N LYS A 237 -20.62 -1.37 4.07
CA LYS A 237 -19.88 -2.63 4.15
C LYS A 237 -18.51 -2.48 3.52
N VAL A 238 -17.53 -3.15 4.11
CA VAL A 238 -16.15 -3.19 3.58
C VAL A 238 -16.14 -3.93 2.24
N CYS A 239 -15.62 -3.26 1.20
CA CYS A 239 -15.41 -3.83 -0.13
C CYS A 239 -13.96 -4.19 -0.36
N GLN A 240 -13.04 -3.35 0.13
CA GLN A 240 -11.61 -3.46 -0.15
C GLN A 240 -10.78 -2.95 1.01
N ILE A 241 -9.54 -3.43 1.10
CA ILE A 241 -8.44 -2.77 1.80
C ILE A 241 -7.34 -2.50 0.78
N LEU A 242 -6.72 -1.32 0.85
CA LEU A 242 -5.73 -0.87 -0.11
C LEU A 242 -4.58 -0.16 0.59
N THR A 243 -3.33 -0.50 0.22
CA THR A 243 -2.14 0.28 0.62
C THR A 243 -1.63 1.09 -0.56
N ASP A 244 -1.33 2.35 -0.31
CA ASP A 244 -0.78 3.33 -1.26
C ASP A 244 0.72 3.48 -1.05
N PHE A 245 1.51 3.25 -2.11
CA PHE A 245 2.97 3.37 -2.08
C PHE A 245 3.49 4.74 -2.55
N GLY A 246 2.61 5.73 -2.63
CA GLY A 246 2.98 7.13 -2.81
C GLY A 246 3.55 7.51 -4.19
N LEU A 247 3.35 6.66 -5.22
CA LEU A 247 3.80 6.98 -6.57
C LEU A 247 2.96 8.10 -7.20
N VAL A 248 1.66 8.10 -6.93
CA VAL A 248 0.71 9.09 -7.46
C VAL A 248 0.34 10.07 -6.38
N GLU A 249 0.56 11.33 -6.64
CA GLU A 249 0.19 12.43 -5.75
C GLU A 249 -1.29 12.79 -5.92
N TRP A 250 -2.18 11.82 -5.65
CA TRP A 250 -3.61 11.92 -5.89
C TRP A 250 -4.28 13.07 -5.13
N TRP A 251 -3.75 13.46 -3.98
CA TRP A 251 -4.24 14.61 -3.20
C TRP A 251 -4.04 15.95 -3.89
N LYS A 252 -3.18 16.02 -4.93
CA LYS A 252 -2.97 17.19 -5.78
C LYS A 252 -3.88 17.20 -7.01
N LEU A 253 -4.55 16.09 -7.31
CA LEU A 253 -5.37 15.94 -8.51
C LEU A 253 -6.77 16.52 -8.37
N GLU A 254 -7.18 16.92 -7.16
CA GLU A 254 -8.53 17.46 -6.89
C GLU A 254 -8.77 18.91 -7.33
N GLU A 255 -7.76 19.68 -7.66
CA GLU A 255 -7.90 21.14 -7.85
C GLU A 255 -8.45 21.58 -9.20
N LYS A 256 -9.11 20.68 -9.96
CA LYS A 256 -9.77 21.05 -11.21
C LYS A 256 -11.29 20.96 -11.09
N LYS A 257 -11.87 22.05 -10.58
CA LYS A 257 -13.25 22.43 -10.86
C LYS A 257 -13.30 23.26 -12.12
#